data_0d32efb93ee1d571ad0628fcfd6c8b62
#
_entry.id   0d32efb93ee1d571ad0628fcfd6c8b62
#
_cell.length_a   1.000
_cell.length_b   1.000
_cell.length_c   1.000
_cell.angle_alpha   90.00
_cell.angle_beta   90.00
_cell.angle_gamma   90.00
#
_symmetry.space_group_name_H-M   'P 1'
#
loop_
_entity.id
_entity.type
_entity.pdbx_description
1 polymer ?
#
loop_
_entity_poly.entity_id
_entity_poly.type
_entity_poly.pdbx_seq_one_letter_code
_entity_poly.pdbx_strand_id
1 'polypeptide(L)'
;MREWFSQYGYLIGVFVLVVFIVILNRAAKAYSKHFNTVNEQKKQLEYLTNLKNKYRNITLDELANCSDDEISEGFALLTQVEMQKRDDMEAYFRALPKEKQYIYVLDVFVQDGSAGEFYSQNGEILTDIITDALEAIGMGTFADRLSEIAGMYNKDDESVSFSRDAVDKFDEEINTMCVLSEIRHKTAEYIKVNFNLL
;
A
#
# COMPACT_ATOMS: atom_id res chain seq x y z
N MET A 1 57.94 29.27 -18.30
CA MET A 1 56.44 29.24 -17.92
C MET A 1 55.52 29.39 -19.12
N ARG A 2 55.80 30.21 -20.14
CA ARG A 2 54.89 30.35 -21.33
C ARG A 2 54.80 29.09 -22.21
N GLU A 3 55.90 28.33 -22.38
CA GLU A 3 55.88 27.10 -23.20
C GLU A 3 55.13 25.96 -22.55
N TRP A 4 55.10 25.87 -21.24
CA TRP A 4 54.36 24.86 -20.48
C TRP A 4 52.85 25.03 -20.65
N PHE A 5 52.33 26.28 -20.63
CA PHE A 5 50.92 26.58 -20.87
C PHE A 5 50.47 26.30 -22.32
N SER A 6 51.37 26.45 -23.29
CA SER A 6 51.06 26.14 -24.69
C SER A 6 50.93 24.62 -24.94
N GLN A 7 51.74 23.81 -24.25
CA GLN A 7 51.81 22.37 -24.48
C GLN A 7 50.74 21.60 -23.70
N TYR A 8 50.34 22.07 -22.50
CA TYR A 8 49.37 21.40 -21.65
C TYR A 8 48.00 22.09 -21.58
N GLY A 9 47.88 23.32 -22.04
CA GLY A 9 46.63 24.08 -22.04
C GLY A 9 45.50 23.38 -22.81
N TYR A 10 45.84 22.72 -23.92
CA TYR A 10 44.88 21.92 -24.68
C TYR A 10 44.38 20.69 -23.90
N LEU A 11 45.27 19.97 -23.23
CA LEU A 11 44.90 18.79 -22.41
C LEU A 11 44.04 19.18 -21.21
N ILE A 12 44.36 20.31 -20.57
CA ILE A 12 43.58 20.87 -19.47
C ILE A 12 42.17 21.25 -19.98
N GLY A 13 42.08 21.90 -21.14
CA GLY A 13 40.80 22.25 -21.77
C GLY A 13 39.94 21.05 -22.09
N VAL A 14 40.54 19.99 -22.67
CA VAL A 14 39.82 18.73 -22.95
C VAL A 14 39.37 18.07 -21.66
N PHE A 15 40.17 18.01 -20.62
CA PHE A 15 39.82 17.44 -19.34
C PHE A 15 38.65 18.19 -18.69
N VAL A 16 38.69 19.53 -18.66
CA VAL A 16 37.56 20.34 -18.13
C VAL A 16 36.29 20.09 -18.92
N LEU A 17 36.36 19.98 -20.25
CA LEU A 17 35.20 19.71 -21.10
C LEU A 17 34.62 18.35 -20.83
N VAL A 18 35.44 17.32 -20.67
CA VAL A 18 34.95 15.95 -20.29
C VAL A 18 34.27 15.95 -18.93
N VAL A 19 34.86 16.59 -17.92
CA VAL A 19 34.29 16.73 -16.59
C VAL A 19 32.90 17.43 -16.66
N PHE A 20 32.83 18.51 -17.44
CA PHE A 20 31.62 19.28 -17.62
C PHE A 20 30.49 18.42 -18.28
N ILE A 21 30.83 17.64 -19.33
CA ILE A 21 29.90 16.72 -19.97
C ILE A 21 29.38 15.65 -18.99
N VAL A 22 30.27 15.11 -18.14
CA VAL A 22 29.87 14.11 -17.12
C VAL A 22 28.89 14.72 -16.09
N ILE A 23 29.18 15.96 -15.66
CA ILE A 23 28.29 16.68 -14.71
C ILE A 23 26.93 16.95 -15.36
N LEU A 24 26.90 17.43 -16.60
CA LEU A 24 25.64 17.67 -17.34
C LEU A 24 24.81 16.39 -17.51
N ASN A 25 25.45 15.26 -17.87
CA ASN A 25 24.78 14.00 -18.02
C ASN A 25 24.19 13.48 -16.67
N ARG A 26 24.90 13.65 -15.56
CA ARG A 26 24.38 13.30 -14.23
C ARG A 26 23.21 14.20 -13.82
N ALA A 27 23.32 15.49 -14.04
CA ALA A 27 22.26 16.44 -13.77
C ALA A 27 21.00 16.15 -14.61
N ALA A 28 21.15 15.84 -15.90
CA ALA A 28 20.06 15.49 -16.80
C ALA A 28 19.34 14.19 -16.36
N LYS A 29 20.10 13.15 -15.94
CA LYS A 29 19.53 11.91 -15.41
C LYS A 29 18.76 12.13 -14.11
N ALA A 30 19.30 12.92 -13.18
CA ALA A 30 18.65 13.26 -11.92
C ALA A 30 17.35 14.03 -12.15
N TYR A 31 17.38 15.01 -13.06
CA TYR A 31 16.18 15.79 -13.44
C TYR A 31 15.11 14.92 -14.10
N SER A 32 15.49 14.04 -15.02
CA SER A 32 14.57 13.11 -15.69
C SER A 32 13.92 12.15 -14.67
N LYS A 33 14.69 11.61 -13.72
CA LYS A 33 14.15 10.75 -12.67
C LYS A 33 13.13 11.50 -11.81
N HIS A 34 13.45 12.72 -11.38
CA HIS A 34 12.54 13.54 -10.57
C HIS A 34 11.26 13.90 -11.34
N PHE A 35 11.38 14.26 -12.62
CA PHE A 35 10.24 14.59 -13.46
C PHE A 35 9.31 13.38 -13.69
N ASN A 36 9.86 12.19 -13.89
CA ASN A 36 9.08 10.97 -14.00
C ASN A 36 8.33 10.66 -12.70
N THR A 37 8.99 10.78 -11.54
CA THR A 37 8.35 10.58 -10.24
C THR A 37 7.18 11.56 -10.01
N VAL A 38 7.35 12.84 -10.34
CA VAL A 38 6.28 13.85 -10.22
C VAL A 38 5.11 13.53 -11.14
N ASN A 39 5.38 13.08 -12.38
CA ASN A 39 4.32 12.69 -13.30
C ASN A 39 3.56 11.44 -12.85
N GLU A 40 4.26 10.47 -12.29
CA GLU A 40 3.64 9.26 -11.71
C GLU A 40 2.76 9.63 -10.51
N GLN A 41 3.24 10.45 -9.60
CA GLN A 41 2.47 10.95 -8.47
C GLN A 41 1.21 11.71 -8.92
N LYS A 42 1.33 12.54 -9.97
CA LYS A 42 0.18 13.26 -10.53
C LYS A 42 -0.87 12.30 -11.11
N LYS A 43 -0.43 11.29 -11.87
CA LYS A 43 -1.33 10.26 -12.42
C LYS A 43 -2.03 9.47 -11.31
N GLN A 44 -1.30 9.12 -10.26
CA GLN A 44 -1.84 8.42 -9.11
C GLN A 44 -2.88 9.29 -8.37
N LEU A 45 -2.61 10.57 -8.17
CA LEU A 45 -3.55 11.51 -7.56
C LEU A 45 -4.82 11.69 -8.41
N GLU A 46 -4.68 11.78 -9.74
CA GLU A 46 -5.82 11.83 -10.68
C GLU A 46 -6.65 10.54 -10.60
N TYR A 47 -6.00 9.38 -10.58
CA TYR A 47 -6.66 8.08 -10.42
C TYR A 47 -7.47 8.02 -9.12
N LEU A 48 -6.85 8.31 -7.97
CA LEU A 48 -7.54 8.29 -6.67
C LEU A 48 -8.68 9.31 -6.60
N THR A 49 -8.53 10.48 -7.23
CA THR A 49 -9.57 11.48 -7.30
C THR A 49 -10.78 10.98 -8.12
N ASN A 50 -10.53 10.35 -9.25
CA ASN A 50 -11.57 9.79 -10.10
C ASN A 50 -12.27 8.62 -9.41
N LEU A 51 -11.50 7.73 -8.78
CA LEU A 51 -12.01 6.60 -8.02
C LEU A 51 -12.94 7.08 -6.89
N LYS A 52 -12.48 8.02 -6.07
CA LYS A 52 -13.30 8.63 -5.00
C LYS A 52 -14.61 9.23 -5.53
N ASN A 53 -14.55 9.97 -6.63
CA ASN A 53 -15.73 10.61 -7.20
C ASN A 53 -16.72 9.57 -7.75
N LYS A 54 -16.24 8.49 -8.37
CA LYS A 54 -17.03 7.37 -8.85
C LYS A 54 -17.75 6.67 -7.70
N TYR A 55 -17.01 6.24 -6.68
CA TYR A 55 -17.56 5.44 -5.61
C TYR A 55 -18.43 6.20 -4.61
N ARG A 56 -18.34 7.53 -4.57
CA ARG A 56 -19.18 8.37 -3.70
C ARG A 56 -20.68 8.24 -3.99
N ASN A 57 -21.04 7.96 -5.24
CA ASN A 57 -22.43 7.91 -5.69
C ASN A 57 -22.70 6.66 -6.55
N ILE A 58 -21.85 5.64 -6.44
CA ILE A 58 -21.99 4.43 -7.24
C ILE A 58 -23.29 3.70 -6.89
N THR A 59 -23.91 3.13 -7.89
CA THR A 59 -25.09 2.27 -7.72
C THR A 59 -24.69 0.79 -7.76
N LEU A 60 -25.56 -0.08 -7.27
CA LEU A 60 -25.30 -1.52 -7.30
C LEU A 60 -25.16 -2.06 -8.73
N ASP A 61 -25.93 -1.53 -9.67
CA ASP A 61 -25.84 -1.90 -11.10
C ASP A 61 -24.51 -1.48 -11.73
N GLU A 62 -23.99 -0.31 -11.37
CA GLU A 62 -22.67 0.15 -11.82
C GLU A 62 -21.55 -0.67 -11.18
N LEU A 63 -21.73 -1.07 -9.91
CA LEU A 63 -20.78 -1.90 -9.18
C LEU A 63 -20.58 -3.27 -9.86
N ALA A 64 -21.63 -3.83 -10.45
CA ALA A 64 -21.57 -5.11 -11.16
C ALA A 64 -20.61 -5.10 -12.37
N ASN A 65 -20.29 -3.90 -12.89
CA ASN A 65 -19.39 -3.72 -14.04
C ASN A 65 -17.94 -3.33 -13.64
N CYS A 66 -17.66 -3.23 -12.32
CA CYS A 66 -16.33 -2.90 -11.82
C CYS A 66 -15.52 -4.18 -11.54
N SER A 67 -14.20 -4.08 -11.62
CA SER A 67 -13.32 -5.16 -11.17
C SER A 67 -13.31 -5.27 -9.65
N ASP A 68 -13.00 -6.44 -9.12
CA ASP A 68 -12.95 -6.69 -7.68
C ASP A 68 -11.90 -5.80 -6.99
N ASP A 69 -10.75 -5.58 -7.65
CA ASP A 69 -9.72 -4.65 -7.17
C ASP A 69 -10.26 -3.23 -7.04
N GLU A 70 -10.93 -2.74 -8.07
CA GLU A 70 -11.49 -1.38 -8.09
C GLU A 70 -12.58 -1.21 -7.03
N ILE A 71 -13.42 -2.25 -6.80
CA ILE A 71 -14.46 -2.24 -5.79
C ILE A 71 -13.86 -2.12 -4.39
N SER A 72 -12.92 -2.99 -4.05
CA SER A 72 -12.25 -3.00 -2.75
C SER A 72 -11.55 -1.67 -2.47
N GLU A 73 -10.69 -1.24 -3.38
CA GLU A 73 -9.94 0.02 -3.27
C GLU A 73 -10.86 1.26 -3.18
N GLY A 74 -11.94 1.29 -3.97
CA GLY A 74 -12.86 2.42 -4.01
C GLY A 74 -13.57 2.65 -2.67
N PHE A 75 -14.08 1.60 -2.03
CA PHE A 75 -14.74 1.71 -0.72
C PHE A 75 -13.74 1.98 0.42
N ALA A 76 -12.56 1.35 0.39
CA ALA A 76 -11.50 1.64 1.35
C ALA A 76 -11.04 3.10 1.27
N LEU A 77 -10.86 3.63 0.05
CA LEU A 77 -10.51 5.03 -0.19
C LEU A 77 -11.54 6.00 0.37
N LEU A 78 -12.84 5.72 0.24
CA LEU A 78 -13.88 6.57 0.84
C LEU A 78 -13.72 6.62 2.36
N THR A 79 -13.52 5.48 3.01
CA THR A 79 -13.29 5.38 4.45
C THR A 79 -12.05 6.17 4.86
N GLN A 80 -10.95 6.01 4.14
CA GLN A 80 -9.69 6.73 4.38
C GLN A 80 -9.88 8.25 4.28
N VAL A 81 -10.58 8.73 3.26
CA VAL A 81 -10.84 10.17 3.07
C VAL A 81 -11.75 10.74 4.17
N GLU A 82 -12.68 9.95 4.68
CA GLU A 82 -13.51 10.37 5.81
C GLU A 82 -12.72 10.46 7.11
N MET A 83 -11.84 9.49 7.37
CA MET A 83 -10.93 9.49 8.52
C MET A 83 -9.99 10.70 8.52
N GLN A 84 -9.37 11.01 7.38
CA GLN A 84 -8.42 12.12 7.23
C GLN A 84 -9.01 13.51 7.53
N LYS A 85 -10.32 13.64 7.58
CA LYS A 85 -11.02 14.89 7.93
C LYS A 85 -11.26 15.04 9.44
N ARG A 86 -10.86 14.05 10.24
CA ARG A 86 -11.12 14.00 11.68
C ARG A 86 -9.84 14.26 12.45
N ASP A 87 -9.97 15.00 13.55
CA ASP A 87 -8.84 15.27 14.45
C ASP A 87 -8.40 14.00 15.19
N ASP A 88 -9.35 13.12 15.52
CA ASP A 88 -9.11 11.81 16.10
C ASP A 88 -9.57 10.72 15.11
N MET A 89 -8.63 10.26 14.29
CA MET A 89 -8.89 9.25 13.26
C MET A 89 -9.20 7.88 13.88
N GLU A 90 -8.56 7.55 15.01
CA GLU A 90 -8.73 6.27 15.67
C GLU A 90 -10.13 6.14 16.28
N ALA A 91 -10.55 7.13 17.07
CA ALA A 91 -11.89 7.15 17.67
C ALA A 91 -12.96 7.14 16.58
N TYR A 92 -12.75 7.86 15.47
CA TYR A 92 -13.66 7.86 14.34
C TYR A 92 -13.75 6.48 13.69
N PHE A 93 -12.61 5.83 13.43
CA PHE A 93 -12.57 4.50 12.83
C PHE A 93 -13.29 3.45 13.69
N ARG A 94 -13.07 3.46 15.02
CA ARG A 94 -13.77 2.57 15.96
C ARG A 94 -15.28 2.79 16.00
N ALA A 95 -15.76 3.98 15.65
CA ALA A 95 -17.18 4.33 15.61
C ALA A 95 -17.85 3.99 14.27
N LEU A 96 -17.09 3.61 13.24
CA LEU A 96 -17.65 3.21 11.94
C LEU A 96 -18.43 1.89 12.05
N PRO A 97 -19.42 1.64 11.16
CA PRO A 97 -19.99 0.32 10.97
C PRO A 97 -18.90 -0.73 10.73
N LYS A 98 -19.13 -1.94 11.27
CA LYS A 98 -18.16 -3.06 11.13
C LYS A 98 -17.79 -3.36 9.68
N GLU A 99 -18.78 -3.26 8.79
CA GLU A 99 -18.61 -3.49 7.36
C GLU A 99 -17.55 -2.54 6.77
N LYS A 100 -17.59 -1.26 7.12
CA LYS A 100 -16.61 -0.27 6.67
C LYS A 100 -15.23 -0.51 7.28
N GLN A 101 -15.17 -0.89 8.56
CA GLN A 101 -13.91 -1.23 9.22
C GLN A 101 -13.26 -2.44 8.52
N TYR A 102 -14.03 -3.49 8.25
CA TYR A 102 -13.55 -4.71 7.62
C TYR A 102 -13.02 -4.46 6.20
N ILE A 103 -13.77 -3.75 5.37
CA ILE A 103 -13.34 -3.40 4.01
C ILE A 103 -12.02 -2.62 4.05
N TYR A 104 -11.91 -1.64 4.95
CA TYR A 104 -10.71 -0.83 5.07
C TYR A 104 -9.48 -1.64 5.50
N VAL A 105 -9.61 -2.46 6.54
CA VAL A 105 -8.46 -3.24 7.03
C VAL A 105 -8.02 -4.32 6.04
N LEU A 106 -8.97 -4.96 5.33
CA LEU A 106 -8.66 -5.93 4.28
C LEU A 106 -7.91 -5.30 3.12
N ASP A 107 -8.28 -4.09 2.71
CA ASP A 107 -7.56 -3.36 1.65
C ASP A 107 -6.16 -2.96 2.09
N VAL A 108 -5.98 -2.47 3.34
CA VAL A 108 -4.66 -2.18 3.91
C VAL A 108 -3.79 -3.44 3.92
N PHE A 109 -4.32 -4.57 4.38
CA PHE A 109 -3.59 -5.85 4.40
C PHE A 109 -3.13 -6.27 3.00
N VAL A 110 -4.00 -6.13 2.00
CA VAL A 110 -3.65 -6.45 0.60
C VAL A 110 -2.61 -5.48 0.03
N GLN A 111 -2.66 -4.19 0.40
CA GLN A 111 -1.67 -3.20 -0.04
C GLN A 111 -0.29 -3.45 0.57
N ASP A 112 -0.22 -3.85 1.84
CA ASP A 112 1.03 -4.22 2.51
C ASP A 112 1.63 -5.50 1.92
N GLY A 113 0.81 -6.40 1.41
CA GLY A 113 1.22 -7.56 0.62
C GLY A 113 1.79 -8.72 1.44
N SER A 114 1.98 -8.56 2.75
CA SER A 114 2.49 -9.59 3.64
C SER A 114 2.02 -9.37 5.08
N ALA A 115 2.00 -10.45 5.88
CA ALA A 115 1.69 -10.34 7.29
C ALA A 115 2.78 -9.58 8.05
N GLY A 116 4.05 -9.80 7.68
CA GLY A 116 5.19 -9.11 8.27
C GLY A 116 5.09 -7.60 8.13
N GLU A 117 4.80 -7.11 6.94
CA GLU A 117 4.64 -5.68 6.67
C GLU A 117 3.42 -5.12 7.41
N PHE A 118 2.28 -5.81 7.32
CA PHE A 118 1.04 -5.40 7.98
C PHE A 118 1.19 -5.19 9.49
N TYR A 119 1.73 -6.18 10.21
CA TYR A 119 1.91 -6.07 11.66
C TYR A 119 3.03 -5.11 12.07
N SER A 120 4.02 -4.86 11.21
CA SER A 120 5.11 -3.93 11.51
C SER A 120 4.74 -2.46 11.33
N GLN A 121 3.84 -2.15 10.38
CA GLN A 121 3.49 -0.79 10.00
C GLN A 121 2.18 -0.29 10.59
N ASN A 122 1.25 -1.20 10.93
CA ASN A 122 -0.08 -0.83 11.38
C ASN A 122 -0.19 -0.90 12.90
N GLY A 123 -0.97 0.02 13.48
CA GLY A 123 -1.27 0.04 14.92
C GLY A 123 -2.30 -1.01 15.32
N GLU A 124 -2.45 -1.22 16.63
CA GLU A 124 -3.36 -2.20 17.24
C GLU A 124 -4.78 -2.14 16.67
N ILE A 125 -5.25 -0.94 16.36
CA ILE A 125 -6.62 -0.74 15.85
C ILE A 125 -6.92 -1.53 14.57
N LEU A 126 -5.95 -1.73 13.69
CA LEU A 126 -6.12 -2.52 12.48
C LEU A 126 -5.78 -3.99 12.72
N THR A 127 -4.73 -4.24 13.50
CA THR A 127 -4.28 -5.61 13.78
C THR A 127 -5.26 -6.40 14.64
N ASP A 128 -6.05 -5.74 15.48
CA ASP A 128 -7.07 -6.39 16.31
C ASP A 128 -8.30 -6.90 15.52
N ILE A 129 -8.59 -6.29 14.36
CA ILE A 129 -9.82 -6.59 13.62
C ILE A 129 -9.59 -7.35 12.31
N ILE A 130 -8.34 -7.56 11.89
CA ILE A 130 -8.06 -8.21 10.60
C ILE A 130 -8.57 -9.65 10.55
N THR A 131 -8.46 -10.39 11.66
CA THR A 131 -8.97 -11.77 11.74
C THR A 131 -10.48 -11.81 11.64
N ASP A 132 -11.20 -10.95 12.38
CA ASP A 132 -12.66 -10.83 12.27
C ASP A 132 -13.09 -10.47 10.85
N ALA A 133 -12.33 -9.58 10.20
CA ALA A 133 -12.62 -9.17 8.83
C ALA A 133 -12.44 -10.31 7.82
N LEU A 134 -11.38 -11.12 7.98
CA LEU A 134 -11.14 -12.30 7.15
C LEU A 134 -12.22 -13.38 7.37
N GLU A 135 -12.65 -13.58 8.60
CA GLU A 135 -13.79 -14.48 8.90
C GLU A 135 -15.08 -14.00 8.23
N ALA A 136 -15.36 -12.69 8.30
CA ALA A 136 -16.56 -12.10 7.70
C ALA A 136 -16.65 -12.28 6.18
N ILE A 137 -15.51 -12.34 5.49
CA ILE A 137 -15.44 -12.64 4.04
C ILE A 137 -15.33 -14.15 3.75
N GLY A 138 -15.44 -15.01 4.77
CA GLY A 138 -15.41 -16.47 4.62
C GLY A 138 -14.00 -17.07 4.45
N MET A 139 -12.97 -16.43 5.00
CA MET A 139 -11.58 -16.90 5.00
C MET A 139 -11.11 -17.34 6.40
N GLY A 140 -11.97 -17.99 7.18
CA GLY A 140 -11.70 -18.37 8.58
C GLY A 140 -10.41 -19.18 8.76
N THR A 141 -10.14 -20.18 7.91
CA THR A 141 -8.89 -20.96 7.99
C THR A 141 -7.64 -20.08 7.83
N PHE A 142 -7.70 -19.06 6.97
CA PHE A 142 -6.59 -18.12 6.82
C PHE A 142 -6.52 -17.16 8.00
N ALA A 143 -7.66 -16.73 8.54
CA ALA A 143 -7.75 -15.91 9.75
C ALA A 143 -7.10 -16.61 10.96
N ASP A 144 -7.39 -17.91 11.18
CA ASP A 144 -6.78 -18.71 12.24
C ASP A 144 -5.24 -18.73 12.14
N ARG A 145 -4.73 -18.97 10.94
CA ARG A 145 -3.28 -19.00 10.69
C ARG A 145 -2.63 -17.63 10.86
N LEU A 146 -3.30 -16.57 10.40
CA LEU A 146 -2.82 -15.21 10.58
C LEU A 146 -2.79 -14.81 12.06
N SER A 147 -3.76 -15.28 12.86
CA SER A 147 -3.79 -15.08 14.31
C SER A 147 -2.58 -15.72 15.01
N GLU A 148 -2.13 -16.90 14.55
CA GLU A 148 -0.90 -17.53 15.06
C GLU A 148 0.33 -16.64 14.79
N ILE A 149 0.41 -16.04 13.61
CA ILE A 149 1.47 -15.10 13.24
C ILE A 149 1.38 -13.81 14.07
N ALA A 150 0.16 -13.28 14.29
CA ALA A 150 -0.07 -12.10 15.12
C ALA A 150 0.50 -12.26 16.54
N GLY A 151 0.32 -13.44 17.15
CA GLY A 151 0.89 -13.76 18.46
C GLY A 151 2.41 -13.61 18.53
N MET A 152 3.11 -13.78 17.40
CA MET A 152 4.57 -13.61 17.32
C MET A 152 5.00 -12.12 17.28
N TYR A 153 4.10 -11.21 16.95
CA TYR A 153 4.33 -9.75 16.92
C TYR A 153 3.92 -9.04 18.21
N ASN A 154 3.28 -9.74 19.14
CA ASN A 154 2.89 -9.14 20.42
C ASN A 154 4.15 -8.86 21.26
N LYS A 155 4.58 -7.59 21.24
CA LYS A 155 5.82 -7.12 21.89
C LYS A 155 5.79 -7.18 23.41
N ASP A 156 4.60 -7.34 24.00
CA ASP A 156 4.42 -7.34 25.47
C ASP A 156 4.55 -8.73 26.09
N ASP A 157 4.57 -9.78 25.26
CA ASP A 157 4.75 -11.16 25.73
C ASP A 157 6.18 -11.65 25.48
N GLU A 158 7.06 -11.46 26.48
CA GLU A 158 8.46 -11.96 26.44
C GLU A 158 8.56 -13.50 26.32
N SER A 159 7.45 -14.23 26.50
CA SER A 159 7.39 -15.69 26.39
C SER A 159 7.30 -16.19 24.94
N VAL A 160 6.88 -15.33 24.01
CA VAL A 160 6.77 -15.64 22.58
C VAL A 160 8.06 -15.22 21.88
N SER A 161 8.91 -16.17 21.54
CA SER A 161 10.07 -15.88 20.70
C SER A 161 9.59 -15.53 19.29
N PHE A 162 9.84 -14.29 18.86
CA PHE A 162 9.66 -13.87 17.47
C PHE A 162 10.46 -14.83 16.57
N SER A 163 9.74 -15.60 15.76
CA SER A 163 10.35 -16.45 14.74
C SER A 163 10.22 -15.78 13.38
N ARG A 164 11.26 -15.06 12.98
CA ARG A 164 11.32 -14.43 11.65
C ARG A 164 11.12 -15.45 10.55
N ASP A 165 11.70 -16.64 10.69
CA ASP A 165 11.58 -17.71 9.70
C ASP A 165 10.12 -18.18 9.53
N ALA A 166 9.32 -18.17 10.60
CA ALA A 166 7.91 -18.55 10.51
C ALA A 166 7.08 -17.49 9.77
N VAL A 167 7.37 -16.21 10.01
CA VAL A 167 6.72 -15.09 9.32
C VAL A 167 7.10 -15.08 7.84
N ASP A 168 8.40 -15.16 7.53
CA ASP A 168 8.89 -15.17 6.15
C ASP A 168 8.28 -16.34 5.35
N LYS A 169 8.16 -17.52 5.98
CA LYS A 169 7.52 -18.69 5.36
C LYS A 169 6.01 -18.47 5.12
N PHE A 170 5.31 -17.85 6.06
CA PHE A 170 3.91 -17.53 5.89
C PHE A 170 3.70 -16.50 4.77
N ASP A 171 4.56 -15.50 4.68
CA ASP A 171 4.51 -14.50 3.62
C ASP A 171 4.83 -15.09 2.23
N GLU A 172 5.73 -16.08 2.15
CA GLU A 172 5.95 -16.86 0.92
C GLU A 172 4.69 -17.63 0.49
N GLU A 173 3.96 -18.22 1.44
CA GLU A 173 2.71 -18.92 1.16
C GLU A 173 1.62 -17.96 0.66
N ILE A 174 1.47 -16.77 1.27
CA ILE A 174 0.55 -15.72 0.81
C ILE A 174 0.79 -15.41 -0.69
N ASN A 175 2.06 -15.20 -1.05
CA ASN A 175 2.44 -14.86 -2.41
C ASN A 175 2.24 -16.02 -3.40
N THR A 176 2.56 -17.26 -2.99
CA THR A 176 2.49 -18.45 -3.84
C THR A 176 1.04 -18.88 -4.12
N MET A 177 0.15 -18.75 -3.14
CA MET A 177 -1.24 -19.23 -3.22
C MET A 177 -2.21 -18.18 -3.76
N CYS A 178 -1.76 -17.04 -4.24
CA CYS A 178 -2.60 -15.92 -4.70
C CYS A 178 -3.65 -15.46 -3.65
N VAL A 179 -3.32 -15.57 -2.37
CA VAL A 179 -4.25 -15.26 -1.26
C VAL A 179 -4.72 -13.83 -1.32
N LEU A 180 -3.85 -12.87 -1.66
CA LEU A 180 -4.23 -11.46 -1.76
C LEU A 180 -5.31 -11.22 -2.83
N SER A 181 -5.23 -11.94 -3.94
CA SER A 181 -6.23 -11.88 -5.01
C SER A 181 -7.57 -12.47 -4.54
N GLU A 182 -7.53 -13.55 -3.76
CA GLU A 182 -8.73 -14.16 -3.17
C GLU A 182 -9.37 -13.21 -2.14
N ILE A 183 -8.58 -12.56 -1.30
CA ILE A 183 -9.07 -11.54 -0.35
C ILE A 183 -9.79 -10.43 -1.11
N ARG A 184 -9.22 -9.89 -2.18
CA ARG A 184 -9.87 -8.85 -3.00
C ARG A 184 -11.19 -9.31 -3.58
N HIS A 185 -11.23 -10.50 -4.17
CA HIS A 185 -12.44 -11.08 -4.72
C HIS A 185 -13.54 -11.22 -3.66
N LYS A 186 -13.24 -11.85 -2.53
CA LYS A 186 -14.20 -12.04 -1.44
C LYS A 186 -14.63 -10.72 -0.78
N THR A 187 -13.72 -9.75 -0.68
CA THR A 187 -14.07 -8.40 -0.21
C THR A 187 -15.06 -7.73 -1.17
N ALA A 188 -14.87 -7.83 -2.47
CA ALA A 188 -15.81 -7.30 -3.45
C ALA A 188 -17.18 -7.96 -3.38
N GLU A 189 -17.25 -9.29 -3.18
CA GLU A 189 -18.51 -10.01 -2.93
C GLU A 189 -19.19 -9.54 -1.63
N TYR A 190 -18.42 -9.39 -0.55
CA TYR A 190 -18.91 -8.88 0.73
C TYR A 190 -19.49 -7.46 0.58
N ILE A 191 -18.84 -6.58 -0.17
CA ILE A 191 -19.33 -5.23 -0.47
C ILE A 191 -20.67 -5.30 -1.22
N LYS A 192 -20.78 -6.14 -2.25
CA LYS A 192 -22.01 -6.27 -3.04
C LYS A 192 -23.19 -6.74 -2.18
N VAL A 193 -22.96 -7.66 -1.25
CA VAL A 193 -23.97 -8.17 -0.33
C VAL A 193 -24.40 -7.13 0.70
N ASN A 194 -23.46 -6.36 1.22
CA ASN A 194 -23.66 -5.39 2.30
C ASN A 194 -23.81 -3.94 1.80
N PHE A 195 -24.00 -3.75 0.50
CA PHE A 195 -23.99 -2.43 -0.14
C PHE A 195 -24.87 -1.38 0.53
N ASN A 196 -26.05 -1.79 1.02
CA ASN A 196 -26.99 -0.88 1.69
C ASN A 196 -26.55 -0.43 3.10
N LEU A 197 -25.48 -1.03 3.65
CA LEU A 197 -24.90 -0.68 4.95
C LEU A 197 -23.68 0.24 4.84
N LEU A 198 -23.18 0.45 3.62
CA LEU A 198 -21.98 1.20 3.31
C LEU A 198 -22.30 2.63 2.89
#